data_77b805bd999821b6857c58a96a9233fa
#
_entry.id   77b805bd999821b6857c58a96a9233fa
#
_cell.length_a   1.000
_cell.length_b   1.000
_cell.length_c   1.000
_cell.angle_alpha   90.00
_cell.angle_beta   90.00
_cell.angle_gamma   90.00
#
_symmetry.space_group_name_H-M   'P 1'
#
loop_
_entity.id
_entity.type
_entity.pdbx_description
1 polymer ?
#
loop_
_entity_poly.entity_id
_entity_poly.type
_entity_poly.pdbx_seq_one_letter_code
_entity_poly.pdbx_strand_id
1 'polypeptide(L)'
;GEFITKYDFFKHNLELVDEVSELEDKSRRRDLLVNDETLFGFYDVRIPQDVADVRTFERWWSKKYKEDPKFLDFDAELVRQKDTSMVSADLYPDRFKCGCFNLELSYNFDPTAPNDGVTVTIPVSILNQIDENAFLWLIPGMREELFTSLIRVLPKNIRKQLVPAPDFGRKIAAELSPESGYFWDAVCAKMTKLAGTIVKKDDFDVTALPKHLSFMFRVTDLKRRVLMESRSLELIRHKLKDEVRDSLAQVVKEMPKQEGITTWSFG
;
A
#
# COMPACT_ATOMS: atom_id res chain seq x y z
N GLY A 1 -16.12 19.25 -18.09
CA GLY A 1 -15.19 18.14 -17.88
C GLY A 1 -14.61 17.50 -19.14
N GLU A 2 -15.41 17.15 -20.16
CA GLU A 2 -14.94 16.42 -21.36
C GLU A 2 -13.98 17.22 -22.27
N PHE A 3 -14.04 18.53 -22.23
CA PHE A 3 -13.24 19.41 -23.08
C PHE A 3 -11.71 19.26 -22.83
N ILE A 4 -11.30 19.13 -21.58
CA ILE A 4 -9.88 19.19 -21.18
C ILE A 4 -9.18 17.84 -21.38
N THR A 5 -9.92 16.73 -21.31
CA THR A 5 -9.36 15.37 -21.36
C THR A 5 -8.71 14.95 -22.69
N LYS A 6 -8.96 15.70 -23.77
CA LYS A 6 -8.40 15.40 -25.10
C LYS A 6 -6.97 15.91 -25.31
N TYR A 7 -6.47 16.82 -24.44
CA TYR A 7 -5.16 17.42 -24.61
C TYR A 7 -4.06 16.63 -23.88
N ASP A 8 -2.91 16.49 -24.53
CA ASP A 8 -1.78 15.73 -24.01
C ASP A 8 -1.22 16.32 -22.71
N PHE A 9 -1.10 17.65 -22.64
CA PHE A 9 -0.66 18.32 -21.41
C PHE A 9 -1.58 18.01 -20.22
N PHE A 10 -2.89 17.89 -20.44
CA PHE A 10 -3.82 17.59 -19.35
C PHE A 10 -3.63 16.18 -18.82
N LYS A 11 -3.43 15.19 -19.70
CA LYS A 11 -3.13 13.82 -19.30
C LYS A 11 -1.82 13.75 -18.52
N HIS A 12 -0.77 14.39 -19.05
CA HIS A 12 0.52 14.45 -18.41
C HIS A 12 0.43 15.10 -17.00
N ASN A 13 -0.29 16.22 -16.88
CA ASN A 13 -0.44 16.92 -15.61
C ASN A 13 -1.27 16.12 -14.61
N LEU A 14 -2.30 15.43 -15.07
CA LEU A 14 -3.11 14.56 -14.22
C LEU A 14 -2.28 13.38 -13.71
N GLU A 15 -1.50 12.72 -14.56
CA GLU A 15 -0.59 11.63 -14.18
C GLU A 15 0.39 12.07 -13.08
N LEU A 16 1.00 13.26 -13.19
CA LEU A 16 1.90 13.79 -12.16
C LEU A 16 1.19 14.08 -10.83
N VAL A 17 -0.02 14.62 -10.87
CA VAL A 17 -0.83 14.87 -9.67
C VAL A 17 -1.23 13.55 -9.01
N ASP A 18 -1.65 12.56 -9.79
CA ASP A 18 -2.03 11.24 -9.31
C ASP A 18 -0.83 10.51 -8.67
N GLU A 19 0.37 10.60 -9.27
CA GLU A 19 1.61 10.04 -8.70
C GLU A 19 1.90 10.60 -7.29
N VAL A 20 1.78 11.93 -7.11
CA VAL A 20 2.03 12.55 -5.79
C VAL A 20 0.91 12.21 -4.80
N SER A 21 -0.34 12.13 -5.26
CA SER A 21 -1.47 11.70 -4.42
C SER A 21 -1.30 10.25 -3.93
N GLU A 22 -0.82 9.35 -4.79
CA GLU A 22 -0.49 7.98 -4.39
C GLU A 22 0.63 7.95 -3.32
N LEU A 23 1.64 8.83 -3.43
CA LEU A 23 2.68 8.94 -2.41
C LEU A 23 2.12 9.46 -1.07
N GLU A 24 1.16 10.37 -1.11
CA GLU A 24 0.45 10.83 0.10
C GLU A 24 -0.31 9.69 0.77
N ASP A 25 -1.04 8.90 0.01
CA ASP A 25 -1.77 7.74 0.52
C ASP A 25 -0.83 6.67 1.09
N LYS A 26 0.27 6.37 0.39
CA LYS A 26 1.31 5.43 0.84
C LYS A 26 1.94 5.86 2.16
N SER A 27 2.34 7.10 2.25
CA SER A 27 3.06 7.65 3.42
C SER A 27 2.14 8.17 4.53
N ARG A 28 0.82 8.14 4.33
CA ARG A 28 -0.19 8.72 5.23
C ARG A 28 0.06 10.20 5.51
N ARG A 29 0.45 10.94 4.48
CA ARG A 29 0.69 12.39 4.51
C ARG A 29 -0.32 13.12 3.65
N ARG A 30 -0.48 14.42 3.87
CA ARG A 30 -1.33 15.34 3.07
C ARG A 30 -0.60 16.65 2.78
N ASP A 31 0.73 16.59 2.74
CA ASP A 31 1.58 17.77 2.58
C ASP A 31 2.65 17.61 1.49
N LEU A 32 2.48 16.63 0.61
CA LEU A 32 3.40 16.36 -0.51
C LEU A 32 2.93 17.03 -1.81
N LEU A 33 1.61 17.05 -2.04
CA LEU A 33 0.99 17.70 -3.19
C LEU A 33 0.86 19.21 -2.92
N VAL A 34 1.19 20.03 -3.91
CA VAL A 34 0.90 21.47 -3.83
C VAL A 34 -0.60 21.73 -3.86
N ASN A 35 -1.02 22.89 -3.33
CA ASN A 35 -2.42 23.28 -3.35
C ASN A 35 -2.90 23.67 -4.76
N ASP A 36 -4.21 23.60 -4.97
CA ASP A 36 -4.86 23.92 -6.24
C ASP A 36 -4.56 25.37 -6.70
N GLU A 37 -4.34 26.30 -5.77
CA GLU A 37 -4.02 27.68 -6.07
C GLU A 37 -2.65 27.81 -6.79
N THR A 38 -1.67 27.01 -6.40
CA THR A 38 -0.37 26.93 -7.08
C THR A 38 -0.51 26.36 -8.48
N LEU A 39 -1.30 25.29 -8.66
CA LEU A 39 -1.56 24.68 -9.97
C LEU A 39 -2.35 25.63 -10.87
N PHE A 40 -3.32 26.34 -10.31
CA PHE A 40 -4.07 27.37 -11.04
C PHE A 40 -3.14 28.52 -11.46
N GLY A 41 -2.29 29.01 -10.57
CA GLY A 41 -1.34 30.08 -10.86
C GLY A 41 -0.38 29.75 -12.02
N PHE A 42 -0.03 28.48 -12.20
CA PHE A 42 0.77 28.05 -13.35
C PHE A 42 0.06 28.32 -14.68
N TYR A 43 -1.24 28.06 -14.76
CA TYR A 43 -2.02 28.36 -15.96
C TYR A 43 -2.33 29.84 -16.13
N ASP A 44 -2.61 30.52 -15.02
CA ASP A 44 -2.99 31.96 -15.03
C ASP A 44 -1.90 32.85 -15.61
N VAL A 45 -0.63 32.53 -15.35
CA VAL A 45 0.50 33.29 -15.92
C VAL A 45 0.86 32.90 -17.36
N ARG A 46 0.35 31.80 -17.88
CA ARG A 46 0.69 31.27 -19.20
C ARG A 46 -0.41 31.46 -20.24
N ILE A 47 -1.66 31.39 -19.81
CA ILE A 47 -2.81 31.54 -20.69
C ILE A 47 -3.22 33.04 -20.73
N PRO A 48 -3.25 33.67 -21.91
CA PRO A 48 -3.64 35.06 -22.01
C PRO A 48 -5.07 35.34 -21.50
N GLN A 49 -5.28 36.52 -20.90
CA GLN A 49 -6.56 36.89 -20.31
C GLN A 49 -7.73 36.99 -21.29
N ASP A 50 -7.44 37.17 -22.59
CA ASP A 50 -8.46 37.16 -23.66
C ASP A 50 -8.91 35.75 -24.07
N VAL A 51 -8.28 34.71 -23.52
CA VAL A 51 -8.66 33.31 -23.70
C VAL A 51 -9.71 32.95 -22.63
N ALA A 52 -10.96 33.32 -22.87
CA ALA A 52 -12.04 33.19 -21.88
C ALA A 52 -12.99 32.02 -22.13
N ASP A 53 -12.92 31.38 -23.27
CA ASP A 53 -13.79 30.23 -23.66
C ASP A 53 -13.05 29.15 -24.44
N VAL A 54 -13.76 28.05 -24.69
CA VAL A 54 -13.24 26.88 -25.43
C VAL A 54 -12.71 27.24 -26.81
N ARG A 55 -13.38 28.11 -27.55
CA ARG A 55 -13.00 28.47 -28.93
C ARG A 55 -11.75 29.32 -28.96
N THR A 56 -11.64 30.28 -28.04
CA THR A 56 -10.48 31.12 -27.92
C THR A 56 -9.28 30.32 -27.43
N PHE A 57 -9.49 29.37 -26.51
CA PHE A 57 -8.44 28.46 -26.07
C PHE A 57 -7.96 27.53 -27.20
N GLU A 58 -8.86 26.89 -27.97
CA GLU A 58 -8.46 26.01 -29.09
C GLU A 58 -7.65 26.75 -30.14
N ARG A 59 -8.05 27.98 -30.47
CA ARG A 59 -7.36 28.81 -31.43
C ARG A 59 -5.96 29.21 -30.94
N TRP A 60 -5.86 29.62 -29.71
CA TRP A 60 -4.61 30.00 -29.06
C TRP A 60 -3.70 28.79 -28.92
N TRP A 61 -4.20 27.69 -28.37
CA TRP A 61 -3.44 26.47 -28.11
C TRP A 61 -2.93 25.84 -29.41
N SER A 62 -3.71 25.83 -30.47
CA SER A 62 -3.28 25.31 -31.78
C SER A 62 -2.05 26.02 -32.35
N LYS A 63 -1.88 27.29 -32.03
CA LYS A 63 -0.68 28.05 -32.39
C LYS A 63 0.46 27.76 -31.44
N LYS A 64 0.19 27.82 -30.14
CA LYS A 64 1.18 27.62 -29.07
C LYS A 64 1.77 26.21 -29.08
N TYR A 65 0.95 25.21 -29.32
CA TYR A 65 1.37 23.81 -29.42
C TYR A 65 2.39 23.58 -30.56
N LYS A 66 2.30 24.31 -31.66
CA LYS A 66 3.27 24.20 -32.76
C LYS A 66 4.64 24.81 -32.41
N GLU A 67 4.64 25.81 -31.51
CA GLU A 67 5.84 26.47 -31.02
C GLU A 67 6.49 25.67 -29.89
N ASP A 68 5.69 25.25 -28.94
CA ASP A 68 6.09 24.50 -27.75
C ASP A 68 4.97 23.54 -27.32
N PRO A 69 5.04 22.27 -27.69
CA PRO A 69 4.03 21.26 -27.33
C PRO A 69 3.90 21.03 -25.82
N LYS A 70 4.94 21.35 -25.04
CA LYS A 70 5.00 21.15 -23.59
C LYS A 70 4.74 22.41 -22.77
N PHE A 71 4.33 23.50 -23.40
CA PHE A 71 4.16 24.81 -22.76
C PHE A 71 3.23 24.79 -21.53
N LEU A 72 2.23 23.89 -21.52
CA LEU A 72 1.29 23.70 -20.43
C LEU A 72 1.54 22.43 -19.60
N ASP A 73 2.64 21.72 -19.85
CA ASP A 73 3.03 20.57 -19.01
C ASP A 73 3.52 21.06 -17.65
N PHE A 74 3.08 20.43 -16.59
CA PHE A 74 3.66 20.62 -15.27
C PHE A 74 5.07 20.05 -15.21
N ASP A 75 5.92 20.72 -14.46
CA ASP A 75 7.17 20.15 -13.99
C ASP A 75 6.90 19.32 -12.72
N ALA A 76 7.61 18.20 -12.57
CA ALA A 76 7.51 17.36 -11.37
C ALA A 76 7.83 18.15 -10.08
N GLU A 77 8.72 19.15 -10.14
CA GLU A 77 9.02 20.01 -9.00
C GLU A 77 7.87 20.96 -8.65
N LEU A 78 7.10 21.41 -9.66
CA LEU A 78 5.93 22.26 -9.44
C LEU A 78 4.85 21.56 -8.62
N VAL A 79 4.62 20.26 -8.90
CA VAL A 79 3.53 19.49 -8.30
C VAL A 79 3.85 19.08 -6.85
N ARG A 80 5.14 19.03 -6.50
CA ARG A 80 5.61 18.60 -5.18
C ARG A 80 5.86 19.76 -4.24
N GLN A 81 5.20 19.76 -3.09
CA GLN A 81 5.41 20.77 -2.06
C GLN A 81 6.65 20.50 -1.20
N LYS A 82 6.98 19.23 -0.99
CA LYS A 82 8.12 18.78 -0.16
C LYS A 82 8.88 17.66 -0.84
N ASP A 83 10.09 17.42 -0.35
CA ASP A 83 10.92 16.29 -0.78
C ASP A 83 10.20 14.96 -0.53
N THR A 84 9.96 14.22 -1.61
CA THR A 84 9.34 12.90 -1.62
C THR A 84 10.35 11.76 -1.47
N SER A 85 11.64 12.05 -1.30
CA SER A 85 12.72 11.05 -1.15
C SER A 85 12.52 10.12 0.04
N MET A 86 11.78 10.58 1.07
CA MET A 86 11.42 9.78 2.24
C MET A 86 10.34 8.70 1.95
N VAL A 87 9.68 8.75 0.79
CA VAL A 87 8.67 7.78 0.36
C VAL A 87 9.29 6.92 -0.73
N SER A 88 10.19 6.03 -0.35
CA SER A 88 10.82 5.12 -1.30
C SER A 88 9.97 3.87 -1.54
N ALA A 89 10.11 3.27 -2.72
CA ALA A 89 9.47 2.00 -3.05
C ALA A 89 9.88 0.85 -2.10
N ASP A 90 11.04 0.95 -1.46
CA ASP A 90 11.50 -0.01 -0.47
C ASP A 90 10.69 0.09 0.84
N LEU A 91 10.25 1.29 1.22
CA LEU A 91 9.43 1.51 2.41
C LEU A 91 7.94 1.25 2.13
N TYR A 92 7.46 1.60 0.93
CA TYR A 92 6.06 1.48 0.52
C TYR A 92 5.96 0.73 -0.81
N PRO A 93 6.23 -0.59 -0.83
CA PRO A 93 6.25 -1.39 -2.05
C PRO A 93 4.86 -1.57 -2.63
N ASP A 94 4.76 -1.71 -3.96
CA ASP A 94 3.51 -2.06 -4.64
C ASP A 94 3.18 -3.55 -4.58
N ARG A 95 4.11 -4.35 -4.07
CA ARG A 95 3.96 -5.80 -3.93
C ARG A 95 4.49 -6.30 -2.60
N PHE A 96 3.82 -7.31 -2.07
CA PHE A 96 4.17 -7.98 -0.82
C PHE A 96 4.54 -9.44 -1.06
N LYS A 97 5.74 -9.82 -0.63
CA LYS A 97 6.22 -11.20 -0.74
C LYS A 97 5.73 -12.02 0.46
N CYS A 98 4.91 -13.04 0.19
CA CYS A 98 4.43 -13.99 1.19
C CYS A 98 4.77 -15.40 0.71
N GLY A 99 5.80 -16.02 1.28
CA GLY A 99 6.35 -17.29 0.80
C GLY A 99 6.82 -17.20 -0.66
N CYS A 100 6.25 -18.02 -1.53
CA CYS A 100 6.51 -18.01 -2.98
C CYS A 100 5.60 -17.02 -3.75
N PHE A 101 4.63 -16.39 -3.09
CA PHE A 101 3.68 -15.49 -3.72
C PHE A 101 4.15 -14.05 -3.67
N ASN A 102 3.84 -13.30 -4.73
CA ASN A 102 4.11 -11.87 -4.84
C ASN A 102 2.77 -11.15 -5.05
N LEU A 103 2.19 -10.64 -3.95
CA LEU A 103 0.83 -10.14 -3.87
C LEU A 103 0.79 -8.63 -4.15
N GLU A 104 -0.26 -8.16 -4.82
CA GLU A 104 -0.45 -6.73 -5.09
C GLU A 104 -0.87 -6.00 -3.82
N LEU A 105 -0.29 -4.81 -3.61
CA LEU A 105 -0.67 -3.89 -2.55
C LEU A 105 -1.35 -2.65 -3.13
N SER A 106 -2.29 -2.11 -2.38
CA SER A 106 -2.85 -0.78 -2.58
C SER A 106 -2.94 -0.04 -1.24
N TYR A 107 -2.91 1.28 -1.30
CA TYR A 107 -2.85 2.15 -0.14
C TYR A 107 -4.05 3.08 -0.13
N ASN A 108 -4.54 3.40 1.05
CA ASN A 108 -5.59 4.39 1.24
C ASN A 108 -5.31 5.16 2.52
N PHE A 109 -5.32 6.48 2.43
CA PHE A 109 -5.24 7.34 3.62
C PHE A 109 -6.58 8.04 3.86
N ASP A 110 -7.51 7.31 4.41
CA ASP A 110 -8.80 7.84 4.87
C ASP A 110 -9.18 7.15 6.20
N PRO A 111 -8.91 7.81 7.35
CA PRO A 111 -9.23 7.24 8.66
C PRO A 111 -10.71 6.89 8.86
N THR A 112 -11.61 7.38 8.00
CA THR A 112 -13.04 7.07 8.05
C THR A 112 -13.41 5.84 7.21
N ALA A 113 -12.55 5.46 6.27
CA ALA A 113 -12.79 4.33 5.39
C ALA A 113 -12.48 2.98 6.06
N PRO A 114 -13.25 1.92 5.78
CA PRO A 114 -12.98 0.58 6.29
C PRO A 114 -11.61 0.04 5.86
N ASN A 115 -11.13 0.43 4.68
CA ASN A 115 -9.86 0.00 4.08
C ASN A 115 -8.72 1.01 4.31
N ASP A 116 -8.83 1.91 5.31
CA ASP A 116 -7.72 2.79 5.70
C ASP A 116 -6.44 1.99 5.98
N GLY A 117 -5.33 2.40 5.41
CA GLY A 117 -4.02 1.72 5.50
C GLY A 117 -3.65 0.94 4.25
N VAL A 118 -3.14 -0.28 4.43
CA VAL A 118 -2.64 -1.15 3.36
C VAL A 118 -3.63 -2.27 3.09
N THR A 119 -4.00 -2.43 1.83
CA THR A 119 -4.81 -3.55 1.34
C THR A 119 -3.93 -4.49 0.51
N VAL A 120 -3.96 -5.78 0.82
CA VAL A 120 -3.33 -6.84 0.02
C VAL A 120 -4.38 -7.59 -0.77
N THR A 121 -4.15 -7.77 -2.07
CA THR A 121 -5.04 -8.54 -2.96
C THR A 121 -4.56 -9.97 -3.08
N ILE A 122 -5.42 -10.91 -2.72
CA ILE A 122 -5.13 -12.35 -2.66
C ILE A 122 -6.08 -13.09 -3.61
N PRO A 123 -5.60 -13.78 -4.64
CA PRO A 123 -6.42 -14.70 -5.41
C PRO A 123 -6.99 -15.83 -4.54
N VAL A 124 -8.28 -16.15 -4.68
CA VAL A 124 -8.95 -17.17 -3.87
C VAL A 124 -8.27 -18.56 -3.97
N SER A 125 -7.66 -18.87 -5.11
CA SER A 125 -6.97 -20.14 -5.37
C SER A 125 -5.77 -20.41 -4.47
N ILE A 126 -5.13 -19.35 -3.92
CA ILE A 126 -3.97 -19.47 -3.03
C ILE A 126 -4.27 -19.15 -1.58
N LEU A 127 -5.52 -18.80 -1.24
CA LEU A 127 -5.91 -18.28 0.07
C LEU A 127 -5.48 -19.20 1.23
N ASN A 128 -5.57 -20.51 1.07
CA ASN A 128 -5.19 -21.48 2.10
C ASN A 128 -3.67 -21.72 2.22
N GLN A 129 -2.88 -21.20 1.26
CA GLN A 129 -1.41 -21.33 1.25
C GLN A 129 -0.73 -20.09 1.86
N ILE A 130 -1.49 -19.08 2.20
CA ILE A 130 -0.99 -17.81 2.74
C ILE A 130 -0.60 -17.99 4.21
N ASP A 131 0.63 -17.59 4.55
CA ASP A 131 1.10 -17.52 5.94
C ASP A 131 0.69 -16.18 6.57
N GLU A 132 -0.14 -16.26 7.59
CA GLU A 132 -0.67 -15.10 8.30
C GLU A 132 0.41 -14.33 9.08
N ASN A 133 1.45 -15.03 9.54
CA ASN A 133 2.56 -14.42 10.28
C ASN A 133 3.30 -13.35 9.47
N ALA A 134 3.42 -13.55 8.14
CA ALA A 134 4.10 -12.59 7.28
C ALA A 134 3.46 -11.20 7.33
N PHE A 135 2.12 -11.12 7.43
CA PHE A 135 1.38 -9.86 7.44
C PHE A 135 1.45 -9.11 8.76
N LEU A 136 1.78 -9.77 9.87
CA LEU A 136 1.97 -9.12 11.17
C LEU A 136 3.15 -8.13 11.14
N TRP A 137 4.14 -8.37 10.27
CA TRP A 137 5.30 -7.51 10.10
C TRP A 137 5.00 -6.18 9.40
N LEU A 138 3.85 -6.04 8.79
CA LEU A 138 3.50 -4.91 7.93
C LEU A 138 4.56 -4.59 6.86
N ILE A 139 4.36 -3.51 6.14
CA ILE A 139 5.34 -2.96 5.21
C ILE A 139 6.42 -2.17 5.97
N PRO A 140 7.65 -2.06 5.44
CA PRO A 140 8.75 -1.41 6.14
C PRO A 140 8.42 0.01 6.63
N GLY A 141 7.77 0.84 5.81
CA GLY A 141 7.42 2.23 6.14
C GLY A 141 6.46 2.39 7.33
N MET A 142 5.74 1.35 7.73
CA MET A 142 4.77 1.40 8.83
C MET A 142 5.27 0.70 10.11
N ARG A 143 6.44 0.07 10.08
CA ARG A 143 6.96 -0.71 11.23
C ARG A 143 7.28 0.13 12.44
N GLU A 144 7.84 1.34 12.25
CA GLU A 144 8.14 2.25 13.38
C GLU A 144 6.85 2.61 14.14
N GLU A 145 5.79 2.96 13.41
CA GLU A 145 4.50 3.28 14.00
C GLU A 145 3.85 2.05 14.66
N LEU A 146 3.96 0.88 14.04
CA LEU A 146 3.48 -0.39 14.60
C LEU A 146 4.13 -0.66 15.95
N PHE A 147 5.48 -0.65 16.03
CA PHE A 147 6.17 -0.95 17.27
C PHE A 147 5.95 0.13 18.33
N THR A 148 5.86 1.40 17.94
CA THR A 148 5.47 2.48 18.84
C THR A 148 4.09 2.25 19.43
N SER A 149 3.13 1.83 18.61
CA SER A 149 1.75 1.55 19.05
C SER A 149 1.67 0.30 19.92
N LEU A 150 2.43 -0.74 19.59
CA LEU A 150 2.56 -1.94 20.43
C LEU A 150 3.09 -1.59 21.83
N ILE A 151 4.08 -0.71 21.94
CA ILE A 151 4.58 -0.23 23.24
C ILE A 151 3.47 0.49 24.02
N ARG A 152 2.67 1.33 23.34
CA ARG A 152 1.60 2.11 23.97
C ARG A 152 0.48 1.27 24.55
N VAL A 153 0.20 0.11 23.97
CA VAL A 153 -0.85 -0.80 24.42
C VAL A 153 -0.39 -1.80 25.48
N LEU A 154 0.90 -1.79 25.86
CA LEU A 154 1.41 -2.59 26.99
C LEU A 154 0.88 -2.09 28.35
N PRO A 155 0.82 -2.96 29.36
CA PRO A 155 0.52 -2.60 30.73
C PRO A 155 1.49 -1.51 31.26
N LYS A 156 0.97 -0.63 32.10
CA LYS A 156 1.71 0.55 32.61
C LYS A 156 3.04 0.22 33.26
N ASN A 157 3.15 -0.90 33.95
CA ASN A 157 4.38 -1.36 34.62
C ASN A 157 5.49 -1.69 33.62
N ILE A 158 5.18 -2.27 32.48
CA ILE A 158 6.11 -2.57 31.36
C ILE A 158 6.40 -1.31 30.56
N ARG A 159 5.33 -0.60 30.14
CA ARG A 159 5.43 0.59 29.29
C ARG A 159 6.35 1.68 29.86
N LYS A 160 6.40 1.85 31.19
CA LYS A 160 7.27 2.83 31.84
C LYS A 160 8.76 2.63 31.55
N GLN A 161 9.19 1.40 31.21
CA GLN A 161 10.56 1.08 30.90
C GLN A 161 10.93 1.40 29.43
N LEU A 162 9.90 1.66 28.60
CA LEU A 162 10.03 1.89 27.15
C LEU A 162 9.59 3.32 26.78
N VAL A 163 10.13 4.30 27.51
CA VAL A 163 9.82 5.75 27.33
C VAL A 163 11.08 6.49 26.89
N PRO A 164 10.99 7.32 25.83
CA PRO A 164 9.83 7.64 24.96
C PRO A 164 9.50 6.50 23.98
N ALA A 165 8.23 6.15 23.85
CA ALA A 165 7.81 5.04 23.01
C ALA A 165 8.25 5.16 21.53
N PRO A 166 8.24 6.36 20.87
CA PRO A 166 8.71 6.49 19.49
C PRO A 166 10.19 6.11 19.30
N ASP A 167 11.06 6.45 20.27
CA ASP A 167 12.50 6.15 20.17
C ASP A 167 12.75 4.64 20.24
N PHE A 168 12.04 3.96 21.15
CA PHE A 168 12.08 2.50 21.22
C PHE A 168 11.43 1.84 20.00
N GLY A 169 10.31 2.38 19.49
CA GLY A 169 9.66 1.91 18.27
C GLY A 169 10.62 1.95 17.08
N ARG A 170 11.32 3.07 16.87
CA ARG A 170 12.34 3.24 15.84
C ARG A 170 13.50 2.24 16.01
N LYS A 171 14.00 2.08 17.24
CA LYS A 171 15.06 1.12 17.52
C LYS A 171 14.65 -0.32 17.23
N ILE A 172 13.42 -0.71 17.57
CA ILE A 172 12.89 -2.04 17.29
C ILE A 172 12.73 -2.24 15.78
N ALA A 173 12.18 -1.25 15.07
CA ALA A 173 12.00 -1.29 13.62
C ALA A 173 13.32 -1.42 12.85
N ALA A 174 14.40 -0.83 13.36
CA ALA A 174 15.72 -0.95 12.76
C ALA A 174 16.39 -2.32 12.99
N GLU A 175 15.99 -3.07 14.01
CA GLU A 175 16.63 -4.32 14.40
C GLU A 175 15.80 -5.56 14.09
N LEU A 176 14.47 -5.42 13.91
CA LEU A 176 13.57 -6.53 13.62
C LEU A 176 12.98 -6.43 12.21
N SER A 177 12.89 -7.60 11.56
CA SER A 177 12.33 -7.76 10.22
C SER A 177 11.67 -9.14 10.09
N PRO A 178 11.00 -9.47 8.98
CA PRO A 178 10.44 -10.81 8.76
C PRO A 178 11.47 -11.94 8.88
N GLU A 179 12.73 -11.67 8.61
CA GLU A 179 13.85 -12.60 8.75
C GLU A 179 14.16 -12.94 10.22
N SER A 180 13.64 -12.15 11.16
CA SER A 180 13.75 -12.43 12.60
C SER A 180 12.86 -13.60 13.07
N GLY A 181 12.01 -14.14 12.19
CA GLY A 181 11.17 -15.31 12.45
C GLY A 181 9.71 -14.98 12.79
N TYR A 182 9.12 -15.74 13.71
CA TYR A 182 7.72 -15.50 14.11
C TYR A 182 7.58 -14.15 14.81
N PHE A 183 6.64 -13.33 14.32
CA PHE A 183 6.46 -11.95 14.75
C PHE A 183 6.39 -11.80 16.27
N TRP A 184 5.47 -12.52 16.92
CA TRP A 184 5.27 -12.37 18.36
C TRP A 184 6.49 -12.84 19.17
N ASP A 185 7.17 -13.90 18.75
CA ASP A 185 8.36 -14.39 19.43
C ASP A 185 9.49 -13.36 19.37
N ALA A 186 9.74 -12.81 18.19
CA ALA A 186 10.77 -11.79 17.98
C ALA A 186 10.44 -10.49 18.75
N VAL A 187 9.20 -10.02 18.69
CA VAL A 187 8.76 -8.79 19.37
C VAL A 187 8.81 -8.95 20.89
N CYS A 188 8.29 -10.05 21.44
CA CYS A 188 8.30 -10.31 22.87
C CYS A 188 9.74 -10.44 23.40
N ALA A 189 10.61 -11.18 22.72
CA ALA A 189 12.01 -11.32 23.10
C ALA A 189 12.74 -9.97 23.09
N LYS A 190 12.52 -9.17 22.03
CA LYS A 190 13.12 -7.83 21.92
C LYS A 190 12.65 -6.88 23.01
N MET A 191 11.34 -6.81 23.22
CA MET A 191 10.78 -5.92 24.25
C MET A 191 11.15 -6.36 25.66
N THR A 192 11.23 -7.67 25.93
CA THR A 192 11.75 -8.23 27.20
C THR A 192 13.17 -7.72 27.47
N LYS A 193 14.05 -7.81 26.46
CA LYS A 193 15.43 -7.31 26.58
C LYS A 193 15.51 -5.81 26.85
N LEU A 194 14.66 -5.03 26.21
CA LEU A 194 14.65 -3.58 26.33
C LEU A 194 13.99 -3.10 27.64
N ALA A 195 12.94 -3.75 28.08
CA ALA A 195 12.20 -3.39 29.27
C ALA A 195 12.83 -3.97 30.58
N GLY A 196 13.72 -4.95 30.46
CA GLY A 196 14.30 -5.64 31.64
C GLY A 196 13.27 -6.48 32.43
N THR A 197 12.10 -6.75 31.84
CA THR A 197 11.03 -7.58 32.43
C THR A 197 10.40 -8.43 31.31
N ILE A 198 9.89 -9.61 31.69
CA ILE A 198 9.28 -10.53 30.72
C ILE A 198 8.05 -9.90 30.08
N VAL A 199 8.02 -9.87 28.76
CA VAL A 199 6.90 -9.42 27.94
C VAL A 199 6.35 -10.60 27.15
N LYS A 200 5.05 -10.86 27.25
CA LYS A 200 4.34 -11.93 26.55
C LYS A 200 3.33 -11.36 25.56
N LYS A 201 2.92 -12.18 24.58
CA LYS A 201 1.89 -11.79 23.60
C LYS A 201 0.60 -11.30 24.28
N ASP A 202 0.18 -11.94 25.36
CA ASP A 202 -1.07 -11.61 26.07
C ASP A 202 -1.00 -10.30 26.86
N ASP A 203 0.20 -9.68 26.98
CA ASP A 203 0.36 -8.36 27.56
C ASP A 203 -0.08 -7.23 26.62
N PHE A 204 -0.22 -7.52 25.33
CA PHE A 204 -0.62 -6.52 24.34
C PHE A 204 -2.13 -6.49 24.15
N ASP A 205 -2.75 -5.35 24.42
CA ASP A 205 -4.13 -5.10 23.99
C ASP A 205 -4.16 -4.78 22.48
N VAL A 206 -4.12 -5.82 21.66
CA VAL A 206 -4.12 -5.68 20.20
C VAL A 206 -5.40 -5.05 19.66
N THR A 207 -6.49 -5.06 20.43
CA THR A 207 -7.77 -4.46 20.01
C THR A 207 -7.74 -2.94 20.07
N ALA A 208 -6.81 -2.37 20.85
CA ALA A 208 -6.59 -0.93 20.96
C ALA A 208 -5.62 -0.38 19.89
N LEU A 209 -5.05 -1.23 19.04
CA LEU A 209 -4.19 -0.79 17.95
C LEU A 209 -4.98 -0.04 16.87
N PRO A 210 -4.40 1.02 16.28
CA PRO A 210 -4.98 1.68 15.11
C PRO A 210 -5.24 0.68 13.97
N LYS A 211 -6.41 0.75 13.36
CA LYS A 211 -6.83 -0.22 12.32
C LYS A 211 -5.88 -0.26 11.13
N HIS A 212 -5.32 0.88 10.73
CA HIS A 212 -4.38 0.95 9.60
C HIS A 212 -3.06 0.21 9.85
N LEU A 213 -2.74 -0.13 11.10
CA LEU A 213 -1.58 -0.96 11.45
C LEU A 213 -1.85 -2.47 11.33
N SER A 214 -2.82 -2.83 10.53
CA SER A 214 -3.07 -4.20 10.09
C SER A 214 -3.52 -4.19 8.63
N PHE A 215 -3.16 -5.23 7.87
CA PHE A 215 -3.61 -5.34 6.49
C PHE A 215 -5.13 -5.46 6.39
N MET A 216 -5.70 -4.81 5.38
CA MET A 216 -6.97 -5.20 4.80
C MET A 216 -6.69 -6.30 3.77
N PHE A 217 -7.35 -7.43 3.87
CA PHE A 217 -7.27 -8.53 2.92
C PHE A 217 -8.43 -8.42 1.93
N ARG A 218 -8.11 -8.30 0.65
CA ARG A 218 -9.07 -8.33 -0.46
C ARG A 218 -8.90 -9.63 -1.20
N VAL A 219 -9.91 -10.50 -1.17
CA VAL A 219 -9.87 -11.75 -1.91
C VAL A 219 -10.63 -11.63 -3.21
N THR A 220 -10.01 -12.08 -4.31
CA THR A 220 -10.57 -12.00 -5.66
C THR A 220 -10.70 -13.38 -6.31
N ASP A 221 -11.67 -13.48 -7.23
CA ASP A 221 -11.79 -14.64 -8.13
C ASP A 221 -10.73 -14.58 -9.26
N LEU A 222 -10.75 -15.60 -10.14
CA LEU A 222 -9.84 -15.68 -11.29
C LEU A 222 -10.04 -14.54 -12.30
N LYS A 223 -11.19 -13.87 -12.28
CA LYS A 223 -11.52 -12.71 -13.11
C LYS A 223 -11.24 -11.37 -12.41
N ARG A 224 -10.52 -11.40 -11.28
CA ARG A 224 -10.21 -10.23 -10.44
C ARG A 224 -11.42 -9.54 -9.81
N ARG A 225 -12.59 -10.17 -9.76
CA ARG A 225 -13.76 -9.63 -9.05
C ARG A 225 -13.59 -9.86 -7.56
N VAL A 226 -13.85 -8.85 -6.77
CA VAL A 226 -13.75 -8.91 -5.30
C VAL A 226 -14.84 -9.84 -4.77
N LEU A 227 -14.43 -10.86 -4.05
CA LEU A 227 -15.32 -11.80 -3.35
C LEU A 227 -15.59 -11.35 -1.92
N MET A 228 -14.55 -10.93 -1.22
CA MET A 228 -14.63 -10.49 0.17
C MET A 228 -13.47 -9.58 0.55
N GLU A 229 -13.74 -8.66 1.48
CA GLU A 229 -12.72 -7.85 2.17
C GLU A 229 -12.90 -7.99 3.68
N SER A 230 -11.80 -8.18 4.41
CA SER A 230 -11.78 -8.23 5.88
C SER A 230 -10.35 -8.05 6.38
N ARG A 231 -10.20 -7.60 7.63
CA ARG A 231 -8.90 -7.62 8.34
C ARG A 231 -8.60 -8.97 9.01
N SER A 232 -9.54 -9.92 8.97
CA SER A 232 -9.36 -11.28 9.47
C SER A 232 -9.31 -12.28 8.33
N LEU A 233 -8.14 -12.88 8.11
CA LEU A 233 -7.97 -13.99 7.16
C LEU A 233 -8.75 -15.22 7.58
N GLU A 234 -8.85 -15.48 8.88
CA GLU A 234 -9.65 -16.59 9.41
C GLU A 234 -11.11 -16.49 9.01
N LEU A 235 -11.71 -15.28 9.18
CA LEU A 235 -13.08 -15.02 8.76
C LEU A 235 -13.26 -15.23 7.24
N ILE A 236 -12.32 -14.73 6.44
CA ILE A 236 -12.35 -14.89 4.98
C ILE A 236 -12.28 -16.37 4.60
N ARG A 237 -11.33 -17.12 5.16
CA ARG A 237 -11.17 -18.57 4.90
C ARG A 237 -12.43 -19.34 5.26
N HIS A 238 -13.05 -19.00 6.38
CA HIS A 238 -14.30 -19.64 6.79
C HIS A 238 -15.45 -19.35 5.83
N LYS A 239 -15.57 -18.09 5.37
CA LYS A 239 -16.66 -17.66 4.49
C LYS A 239 -16.49 -18.11 3.04
N LEU A 240 -15.25 -18.18 2.53
CA LEU A 240 -14.94 -18.53 1.14
C LEU A 240 -14.47 -19.98 0.96
N LYS A 241 -14.85 -20.88 1.87
CA LYS A 241 -14.40 -22.27 1.86
C LYS A 241 -14.82 -23.01 0.58
N ASP A 242 -16.02 -22.76 0.10
CA ASP A 242 -16.57 -23.42 -1.10
C ASP A 242 -15.96 -22.82 -2.37
N GLU A 243 -15.78 -21.50 -2.44
CA GLU A 243 -15.14 -20.78 -3.55
C GLU A 243 -13.67 -21.21 -3.73
N VAL A 244 -12.95 -21.43 -2.63
CA VAL A 244 -11.58 -21.97 -2.67
C VAL A 244 -11.57 -23.36 -3.32
N ARG A 245 -12.46 -24.25 -2.90
CA ARG A 245 -12.55 -25.61 -3.45
C ARG A 245 -12.86 -25.57 -4.94
N ASP A 246 -13.82 -24.76 -5.36
CA ASP A 246 -14.26 -24.67 -6.75
C ASP A 246 -13.18 -24.05 -7.64
N SER A 247 -12.48 -23.03 -7.15
CA SER A 247 -11.34 -22.42 -7.83
C SER A 247 -10.19 -23.41 -8.04
N LEU A 248 -9.85 -24.21 -7.04
CA LEU A 248 -8.81 -25.24 -7.17
C LEU A 248 -9.21 -26.31 -8.19
N ALA A 249 -10.47 -26.73 -8.21
CA ALA A 249 -10.97 -27.68 -9.19
C ALA A 249 -10.90 -27.14 -10.63
N GLN A 250 -11.11 -25.85 -10.82
CA GLN A 250 -10.98 -25.18 -12.12
C GLN A 250 -9.53 -25.11 -12.57
N VAL A 251 -8.60 -24.69 -11.71
CA VAL A 251 -7.16 -24.63 -12.02
C VAL A 251 -6.62 -26.00 -12.43
N VAL A 252 -7.04 -27.08 -11.72
CA VAL A 252 -6.63 -28.45 -12.08
C VAL A 252 -7.17 -28.87 -13.45
N LYS A 253 -8.37 -28.44 -13.85
CA LYS A 253 -8.94 -28.75 -15.17
C LYS A 253 -8.22 -28.01 -16.31
N GLU A 254 -7.69 -26.81 -16.05
CA GLU A 254 -6.98 -25.97 -17.03
C GLU A 254 -5.49 -26.34 -17.15
N MET A 255 -4.94 -27.14 -16.21
CA MET A 255 -3.59 -27.67 -16.36
C MET A 255 -3.55 -28.65 -17.54
N PRO A 256 -2.63 -28.45 -18.53
CA PRO A 256 -2.45 -29.43 -19.59
C PRO A 256 -2.12 -30.79 -18.98
N LYS A 257 -2.91 -31.81 -19.35
CA LYS A 257 -2.60 -33.20 -18.99
C LYS A 257 -1.21 -33.49 -19.55
N GLN A 258 -0.18 -33.51 -18.70
CA GLN A 258 1.08 -34.14 -19.06
C GLN A 258 0.77 -35.63 -19.27
N GLU A 259 0.69 -36.05 -20.52
CA GLU A 259 0.68 -37.45 -20.86
C GLU A 259 1.96 -38.08 -20.29
N GLY A 260 1.79 -39.02 -19.40
CA GLY A 260 2.88 -39.66 -18.73
C GLY A 260 3.84 -40.31 -19.73
N ILE A 261 5.10 -39.92 -19.68
CA ILE A 261 6.19 -40.66 -20.31
C ILE A 261 6.38 -41.96 -19.46
N THR A 262 5.64 -42.98 -19.81
CA THR A 262 5.88 -44.36 -19.34
C THR A 262 6.84 -45.03 -20.32
N THR A 263 8.13 -44.85 -20.12
CA THR A 263 9.15 -45.76 -20.63
C THR A 263 10.32 -45.80 -19.65
N TRP A 264 10.23 -46.74 -18.74
CA TRP A 264 11.39 -47.31 -18.06
C TRP A 264 11.98 -48.38 -18.98
N SER A 265 13.04 -48.05 -19.71
CA SER A 265 13.90 -49.01 -20.37
C SER A 265 15.07 -49.32 -19.44
N PHE A 266 15.06 -50.46 -18.78
CA PHE A 266 16.25 -51.04 -18.21
C PHE A 266 17.08 -51.64 -19.37
N GLY A 267 18.29 -51.15 -19.57
CA GLY A 267 19.35 -51.71 -20.36
C GLY A 267 20.63 -51.70 -19.55
#